data_f52c1d19719282a40e9affc38b8bf6ca
#
_entry.id   f52c1d19719282a40e9affc38b8bf6ca
#
_cell.length_a   1.000
_cell.length_b   1.000
_cell.length_c   1.000
_cell.angle_alpha   90.00
_cell.angle_beta   90.00
_cell.angle_gamma   90.00
#
_symmetry.space_group_name_H-M   'P 1'
#
loop_
_entity.id
_entity.type
_entity.pdbx_description
1 polymer ?
#
loop_
_entity_poly.entity_id
_entity_poly.type
_entity_poly.pdbx_seq_one_letter_code
_entity_poly.pdbx_strand_id
1 'polypeptide(L)'
;MTQPTPERASRRWLTVVRLPKAAWVFGASVVSMAILGAAAVILREPWVFPSLGPTAFLLFFAPGGPQSGARNVIAGHGIGVAAGVLALAMFGLLHTPVDLEDLSWQRAAAAVTCVGVTLGAMVLLNVPHAPAGATT
;
A
#
# COMPACT_ATOMS: atom_id res chain seq x y z
N MET A 1 48.07 -9.21 -13.22
CA MET A 1 46.55 -9.26 -13.15
C MET A 1 46.15 -9.41 -11.69
N THR A 2 45.70 -8.34 -11.05
CA THR A 2 45.28 -8.37 -9.65
C THR A 2 43.86 -8.95 -9.55
N GLN A 3 43.70 -10.05 -8.84
CA GLN A 3 42.42 -10.66 -8.54
C GLN A 3 41.53 -9.66 -7.76
N PRO A 4 40.26 -9.50 -8.10
CA PRO A 4 39.38 -8.63 -7.34
C PRO A 4 39.22 -9.16 -5.91
N THR A 5 39.24 -8.26 -4.93
CA THR A 5 39.00 -8.62 -3.54
C THR A 5 37.62 -9.24 -3.37
N PRO A 6 37.40 -10.20 -2.43
CA PRO A 6 36.11 -10.85 -2.21
C PRO A 6 34.95 -9.86 -1.99
N GLU A 7 35.22 -8.72 -1.37
CA GLU A 7 34.25 -7.66 -1.14
C GLU A 7 33.79 -6.94 -2.43
N ARG A 8 34.71 -6.71 -3.38
CA ARG A 8 34.39 -6.13 -4.69
C ARG A 8 33.61 -7.11 -5.56
N ALA A 9 33.90 -8.41 -5.48
CA ALA A 9 33.16 -9.45 -6.18
C ALA A 9 31.70 -9.54 -5.64
N SER A 10 31.51 -9.53 -4.32
CA SER A 10 30.18 -9.57 -3.70
C SER A 10 29.31 -8.37 -4.06
N ARG A 11 29.89 -7.16 -4.06
CA ARG A 11 29.18 -5.94 -4.46
C ARG A 11 28.73 -5.98 -5.93
N ARG A 12 29.57 -6.49 -6.82
CA ARG A 12 29.24 -6.61 -8.25
C ARG A 12 28.13 -7.62 -8.52
N TRP A 13 28.12 -8.76 -7.83
CA TRP A 13 27.04 -9.74 -7.89
C TRP A 13 25.71 -9.18 -7.40
N LEU A 14 25.72 -8.46 -6.28
CA LEU A 14 24.54 -7.81 -5.74
C LEU A 14 23.94 -6.76 -6.71
N THR A 15 24.78 -6.05 -7.44
CA THR A 15 24.32 -5.05 -8.43
C THR A 15 23.72 -5.72 -9.66
N VAL A 16 24.33 -6.77 -10.18
CA VAL A 16 23.87 -7.49 -11.37
C VAL A 16 22.50 -8.18 -11.13
N VAL A 17 22.28 -8.72 -9.92
CA VAL A 17 21.00 -9.38 -9.58
C VAL A 17 19.90 -8.35 -9.24
N ARG A 18 20.26 -7.17 -8.72
CA ARG A 18 19.29 -6.15 -8.28
C ARG A 18 18.71 -5.33 -9.44
N LEU A 19 19.51 -5.01 -10.46
CA LEU A 19 19.05 -4.19 -11.59
C LEU A 19 17.88 -4.82 -12.39
N PRO A 20 17.91 -6.09 -12.78
CA PRO A 20 16.77 -6.72 -13.47
C PRO A 20 15.52 -6.76 -12.61
N LYS A 21 15.67 -7.04 -11.31
CA LYS A 21 14.54 -7.04 -10.37
C LYS A 21 13.96 -5.64 -10.17
N ALA A 22 14.81 -4.62 -10.07
CA ALA A 22 14.36 -3.24 -9.96
C ALA A 22 13.61 -2.78 -11.22
N ALA A 23 14.13 -3.11 -12.40
CA ALA A 23 13.48 -2.81 -13.68
C ALA A 23 12.13 -3.53 -13.81
N TRP A 24 12.04 -4.79 -13.38
CA TRP A 24 10.79 -5.53 -13.32
C TRP A 24 9.76 -4.87 -12.39
N VAL A 25 10.15 -4.59 -11.14
CA VAL A 25 9.26 -3.94 -10.16
C VAL A 25 8.80 -2.58 -10.67
N PHE A 26 9.71 -1.78 -11.23
CA PHE A 26 9.38 -0.48 -11.81
C PHE A 26 8.37 -0.62 -12.96
N GLY A 27 8.68 -1.43 -13.97
CA GLY A 27 7.84 -1.60 -15.15
C GLY A 27 6.45 -2.15 -14.79
N ALA A 28 6.39 -3.20 -13.97
CA ALA A 28 5.14 -3.80 -13.54
C ALA A 28 4.29 -2.81 -12.71
N SER A 29 4.92 -2.04 -11.82
CA SER A 29 4.22 -1.00 -11.05
C SER A 29 3.68 0.12 -11.95
N VAL A 30 4.50 0.62 -12.89
CA VAL A 30 4.07 1.68 -13.82
C VAL A 30 2.88 1.20 -14.66
N VAL A 31 2.95 0.01 -15.24
CA VAL A 31 1.87 -0.54 -16.07
C VAL A 31 0.59 -0.71 -15.24
N SER A 32 0.69 -1.28 -14.05
CA SER A 32 -0.48 -1.49 -13.18
C SER A 32 -1.11 -0.16 -12.74
N MET A 33 -0.30 0.82 -12.35
CA MET A 33 -0.79 2.13 -11.94
C MET A 33 -1.35 2.91 -13.13
N ALA A 34 -0.77 2.78 -14.33
CA ALA A 34 -1.30 3.40 -15.54
C ALA A 34 -2.68 2.85 -15.92
N ILE A 35 -2.89 1.53 -15.79
CA ILE A 35 -4.20 0.90 -16.03
C ILE A 35 -5.23 1.42 -15.03
N LEU A 36 -4.89 1.45 -13.74
CA LEU A 36 -5.77 1.99 -12.69
C LEU A 36 -6.05 3.48 -12.88
N GLY A 37 -5.04 4.26 -13.24
CA GLY A 37 -5.18 5.68 -13.51
C GLY A 37 -6.08 5.94 -14.73
N ALA A 38 -5.91 5.19 -15.81
CA ALA A 38 -6.79 5.26 -16.97
C ALA A 38 -8.24 4.90 -16.61
N ALA A 39 -8.44 3.82 -15.84
CA ALA A 39 -9.76 3.43 -15.36
C ALA A 39 -10.39 4.53 -14.47
N ALA A 40 -9.62 5.12 -13.55
CA ALA A 40 -10.06 6.22 -12.70
C ALA A 40 -10.54 7.43 -13.53
N VAL A 41 -9.78 7.80 -14.57
CA VAL A 41 -10.15 8.92 -15.47
C VAL A 41 -11.41 8.59 -16.28
N ILE A 42 -11.51 7.38 -16.85
CA ILE A 42 -12.65 6.97 -17.67
C ILE A 42 -13.93 6.88 -16.84
N LEU A 43 -13.85 6.31 -15.65
CA LEU A 43 -14.99 6.09 -14.75
C LEU A 43 -15.30 7.29 -13.87
N ARG A 44 -14.42 8.32 -13.88
CA ARG A 44 -14.49 9.52 -13.02
C ARG A 44 -14.55 9.19 -11.53
N GLU A 45 -13.80 8.15 -11.11
CA GLU A 45 -13.73 7.67 -9.74
C GLU A 45 -12.30 7.74 -9.20
N PRO A 46 -12.06 8.10 -7.93
CA PRO A 46 -10.74 8.27 -7.35
C PRO A 46 -10.07 6.94 -6.98
N TRP A 47 -9.83 6.08 -7.95
CA TRP A 47 -9.27 4.73 -7.69
C TRP A 47 -7.76 4.69 -7.46
N VAL A 48 -7.08 5.82 -7.62
CA VAL A 48 -5.64 5.90 -7.34
C VAL A 48 -5.43 6.57 -5.98
N PHE A 49 -5.08 5.78 -4.98
CA PHE A 49 -4.85 6.26 -3.61
C PHE A 49 -3.49 5.77 -3.07
N PRO A 50 -2.97 6.41 -2.01
CA PRO A 50 -1.58 6.22 -1.55
C PRO A 50 -1.19 4.78 -1.21
N SER A 51 -2.12 3.95 -0.74
CA SER A 51 -1.85 2.55 -0.37
C SER A 51 -1.52 1.65 -1.55
N LEU A 52 -1.85 2.05 -2.78
CA LEU A 52 -1.59 1.23 -3.98
C LEU A 52 -0.11 1.14 -4.33
N GLY A 53 0.69 2.19 -4.08
CA GLY A 53 2.13 2.16 -4.30
C GLY A 53 2.83 1.06 -3.49
N PRO A 54 2.75 1.07 -2.17
CA PRO A 54 3.27 0.00 -1.33
C PRO A 54 2.69 -1.38 -1.64
N THR A 55 1.41 -1.48 -1.99
CA THR A 55 0.78 -2.74 -2.42
C THR A 55 1.43 -3.27 -3.69
N ALA A 56 1.58 -2.45 -4.74
CA ALA A 56 2.24 -2.83 -5.97
C ALA A 56 3.70 -3.26 -5.73
N PHE A 57 4.42 -2.50 -4.88
CA PHE A 57 5.78 -2.87 -4.50
C PHE A 57 5.83 -4.29 -3.89
N LEU A 58 4.97 -4.59 -2.93
CA LEU A 58 4.94 -5.92 -2.31
C LEU A 58 4.60 -7.02 -3.33
N LEU A 59 3.60 -6.81 -4.17
CA LEU A 59 3.16 -7.78 -5.18
C LEU A 59 4.28 -8.11 -6.18
N PHE A 60 5.07 -7.13 -6.61
CA PHE A 60 6.10 -7.35 -7.63
C PHE A 60 7.49 -7.63 -7.04
N PHE A 61 7.79 -7.14 -5.84
CA PHE A 61 9.06 -7.38 -5.17
C PHE A 61 9.10 -8.71 -4.42
N ALA A 62 8.02 -9.07 -3.71
CA ALA A 62 7.92 -10.24 -2.86
C ALA A 62 6.60 -11.02 -3.08
N PRO A 63 6.32 -11.53 -4.32
CA PRO A 63 5.03 -12.14 -4.66
C PRO A 63 4.69 -13.39 -3.83
N GLY A 64 5.71 -14.10 -3.30
CA GLY A 64 5.51 -15.24 -2.41
C GLY A 64 5.39 -14.88 -0.93
N GLY A 65 5.43 -13.61 -0.57
CA GLY A 65 5.31 -13.16 0.82
C GLY A 65 3.86 -13.22 1.32
N PRO A 66 3.64 -13.41 2.64
CA PRO A 66 2.29 -13.46 3.20
C PRO A 66 1.49 -12.18 2.93
N GLN A 67 2.15 -11.02 2.92
CA GLN A 67 1.49 -9.73 2.64
C GLN A 67 1.09 -9.52 1.17
N SER A 68 1.62 -10.36 0.24
CA SER A 68 1.33 -10.29 -1.19
C SER A 68 0.26 -11.29 -1.63
N GLY A 69 -0.23 -12.14 -0.73
CA GLY A 69 -1.29 -13.09 -1.04
C GLY A 69 -2.61 -12.38 -1.35
N ALA A 70 -3.30 -12.76 -2.43
CA ALA A 70 -4.53 -12.13 -2.88
C ALA A 70 -5.59 -12.01 -1.78
N ARG A 71 -5.75 -13.06 -0.95
CA ARG A 71 -6.64 -13.05 0.21
C ARG A 71 -6.29 -11.89 1.17
N ASN A 72 -5.02 -11.73 1.50
CA ASN A 72 -4.57 -10.74 2.47
C ASN A 72 -4.67 -9.31 1.91
N VAL A 73 -4.36 -9.13 0.62
CA VAL A 73 -4.53 -7.85 -0.07
C VAL A 73 -6.00 -7.42 -0.07
N ILE A 74 -6.89 -8.29 -0.57
CA ILE A 74 -8.32 -7.97 -0.68
C ILE A 74 -8.95 -7.77 0.70
N ALA A 75 -8.71 -8.70 1.62
CA ALA A 75 -9.26 -8.60 2.98
C ALA A 75 -8.70 -7.40 3.73
N GLY A 76 -7.39 -7.13 3.62
CA GLY A 76 -6.74 -5.98 4.26
C GLY A 76 -7.36 -4.65 3.80
N HIS A 77 -7.44 -4.42 2.48
CA HIS A 77 -8.06 -3.21 1.95
C HIS A 77 -9.56 -3.12 2.30
N GLY A 78 -10.30 -4.23 2.28
CA GLY A 78 -11.69 -4.28 2.71
C GLY A 78 -11.87 -3.89 4.18
N ILE A 79 -11.00 -4.38 5.07
CA ILE A 79 -10.97 -3.98 6.49
C ILE A 79 -10.66 -2.48 6.60
N GLY A 80 -9.67 -1.98 5.85
CA GLY A 80 -9.32 -0.56 5.84
C GLY A 80 -10.52 0.32 5.48
N VAL A 81 -11.19 0.04 4.36
CA VAL A 81 -12.39 0.78 3.94
C VAL A 81 -13.48 0.72 5.02
N ALA A 82 -13.77 -0.46 5.56
CA ALA A 82 -14.80 -0.60 6.59
C ALA A 82 -14.44 0.17 7.87
N ALA A 83 -13.20 0.11 8.32
CA ALA A 83 -12.73 0.84 9.48
C ALA A 83 -12.77 2.36 9.26
N GLY A 84 -12.40 2.82 8.06
CA GLY A 84 -12.47 4.23 7.69
C GLY A 84 -13.91 4.76 7.73
N VAL A 85 -14.85 4.07 7.08
CA VAL A 85 -16.27 4.44 7.08
C VAL A 85 -16.85 4.45 8.50
N LEU A 86 -16.52 3.42 9.31
CA LEU A 86 -16.98 3.37 10.70
C LEU A 86 -16.40 4.50 11.55
N ALA A 87 -15.14 4.82 11.39
CA ALA A 87 -14.53 5.95 12.09
C ALA A 87 -15.15 7.28 11.69
N LEU A 88 -15.36 7.53 10.39
CA LEU A 88 -16.06 8.74 9.93
C LEU A 88 -17.48 8.84 10.51
N ALA A 89 -18.21 7.72 10.58
CA ALA A 89 -19.53 7.69 11.19
C ALA A 89 -19.48 8.00 12.69
N MET A 90 -18.55 7.40 13.42
CA MET A 90 -18.38 7.59 14.87
C MET A 90 -18.07 9.06 15.25
N PHE A 91 -17.27 9.73 14.42
CA PHE A 91 -16.88 11.13 14.67
C PHE A 91 -17.78 12.15 13.96
N GLY A 92 -18.90 11.72 13.34
CA GLY A 92 -19.85 12.60 12.68
C GLY A 92 -19.33 13.23 11.38
N LEU A 93 -18.33 12.60 10.74
CA LEU A 93 -17.65 13.14 9.56
C LEU A 93 -18.11 12.52 8.23
N LEU A 94 -19.05 11.58 8.25
CA LEU A 94 -19.45 10.79 7.09
C LEU A 94 -19.94 11.63 5.90
N HIS A 95 -20.56 12.77 6.17
CA HIS A 95 -21.08 13.69 5.15
C HIS A 95 -20.30 15.02 5.10
N THR A 96 -19.16 15.10 5.79
CA THR A 96 -18.33 16.29 5.82
C THR A 96 -17.38 16.27 4.63
N PRO A 97 -17.29 17.35 3.82
CA PRO A 97 -16.33 17.42 2.72
C PRO A 97 -14.90 17.19 3.19
N VAL A 98 -14.09 16.60 2.30
CA VAL A 98 -12.66 16.44 2.56
C VAL A 98 -12.03 17.84 2.61
N ASP A 99 -11.36 18.13 3.72
CA ASP A 99 -10.58 19.33 3.91
C ASP A 99 -9.20 18.93 4.44
N LEU A 100 -8.17 19.22 3.67
CA LEU A 100 -6.79 18.92 4.00
C LEU A 100 -6.06 20.11 4.63
N GLU A 101 -6.66 21.30 4.59
CA GLU A 101 -6.09 22.52 5.13
C GLU A 101 -6.50 22.75 6.58
N ASP A 102 -7.71 22.31 6.97
CA ASP A 102 -8.22 22.42 8.34
C ASP A 102 -8.27 21.05 9.03
N LEU A 103 -7.20 20.72 9.74
CA LEU A 103 -7.08 19.49 10.51
C LEU A 103 -7.75 19.66 11.90
N SER A 104 -9.01 19.28 12.01
CA SER A 104 -9.72 19.29 13.30
C SER A 104 -9.35 18.08 14.17
N TRP A 105 -9.59 18.21 15.49
CA TRP A 105 -9.39 17.09 16.44
C TRP A 105 -10.25 15.88 16.11
N GLN A 106 -11.46 16.09 15.60
CA GLN A 106 -12.34 15.01 15.16
C GLN A 106 -11.73 14.23 13.98
N ARG A 107 -11.15 14.94 13.00
CA ARG A 107 -10.47 14.31 11.85
C ARG A 107 -9.24 13.53 12.29
N ALA A 108 -8.43 14.12 13.16
CA ALA A 108 -7.25 13.46 13.72
C ALA A 108 -7.64 12.19 14.51
N ALA A 109 -8.66 12.28 15.36
CA ALA A 109 -9.15 11.14 16.13
C ALA A 109 -9.73 10.04 15.24
N ALA A 110 -10.51 10.39 14.20
CA ALA A 110 -11.02 9.44 13.22
C ALA A 110 -9.86 8.71 12.51
N ALA A 111 -8.84 9.45 12.04
CA ALA A 111 -7.68 8.89 11.36
C ALA A 111 -6.90 7.90 12.25
N VAL A 112 -6.60 8.28 13.50
CA VAL A 112 -5.88 7.40 14.45
C VAL A 112 -6.71 6.15 14.77
N THR A 113 -8.02 6.31 14.97
CA THR A 113 -8.93 5.20 15.29
C THR A 113 -9.02 4.22 14.13
N CYS A 114 -9.24 4.69 12.90
CA CYS A 114 -9.39 3.80 11.75
C CYS A 114 -8.09 3.03 11.44
N VAL A 115 -6.94 3.67 11.51
CA VAL A 115 -5.65 2.97 11.33
C VAL A 115 -5.45 1.92 12.43
N GLY A 116 -5.68 2.26 13.70
CA GLY A 116 -5.55 1.32 14.81
C GLY A 116 -6.49 0.12 14.69
N VAL A 117 -7.76 0.36 14.36
CA VAL A 117 -8.76 -0.71 14.13
C VAL A 117 -8.35 -1.58 12.95
N THR A 118 -7.92 -0.99 11.83
CA THR A 118 -7.48 -1.73 10.64
C THR A 118 -6.32 -2.67 10.95
N LEU A 119 -5.27 -2.15 11.58
CA LEU A 119 -4.09 -2.95 11.92
C LEU A 119 -4.43 -4.05 12.92
N GLY A 120 -5.21 -3.73 13.96
CA GLY A 120 -5.66 -4.71 14.95
C GLY A 120 -6.52 -5.81 14.34
N ALA A 121 -7.49 -5.45 13.49
CA ALA A 121 -8.35 -6.41 12.82
C ALA A 121 -7.59 -7.33 11.87
N MET A 122 -6.62 -6.81 11.11
CA MET A 122 -5.76 -7.63 10.25
C MET A 122 -4.97 -8.68 11.03
N VAL A 123 -4.48 -8.32 12.23
CA VAL A 123 -3.78 -9.26 13.11
C VAL A 123 -4.74 -10.34 13.63
N LEU A 124 -5.90 -9.94 14.15
CA LEU A 124 -6.91 -10.86 14.67
C LEU A 124 -7.42 -11.85 13.62
N LEU A 125 -7.61 -11.40 12.39
CA LEU A 125 -8.12 -12.22 11.29
C LEU A 125 -7.01 -12.98 10.52
N ASN A 126 -5.76 -12.79 10.92
CA ASN A 126 -4.59 -13.38 10.26
C ASN A 126 -4.54 -13.08 8.75
N VAL A 127 -4.73 -11.81 8.40
CA VAL A 127 -4.68 -11.31 7.01
C VAL A 127 -3.71 -10.11 6.90
N PRO A 128 -2.42 -10.31 7.18
CA PRO A 128 -1.45 -9.21 7.23
C PRO A 128 -1.24 -8.59 5.84
N HIS A 129 -1.56 -7.30 5.70
CA HIS A 129 -1.27 -6.49 4.52
C HIS A 129 -1.06 -5.03 4.94
N ALA A 130 0.14 -4.68 5.35
CA ALA A 130 0.46 -3.37 5.92
C ALA A 130 0.00 -2.16 5.07
N PRO A 131 0.06 -2.18 3.71
CA PRO A 131 -0.43 -1.08 2.90
C PRO A 131 -1.89 -0.72 3.12
N ALA A 132 -2.72 -1.66 3.58
CA ALA A 132 -4.13 -1.42 3.85
C ALA A 132 -4.38 -0.37 4.95
N GLY A 133 -3.41 -0.17 5.85
CA GLY A 133 -3.47 0.92 6.84
C GLY A 133 -3.54 2.33 6.22
N ALA A 134 -3.13 2.50 4.98
CA ALA A 134 -3.26 3.76 4.25
C ALA A 134 -4.51 3.82 3.35
N THR A 135 -5.40 2.84 3.42
CA THR A 135 -6.69 2.80 2.71
C THR A 135 -7.84 3.30 3.60
N THR A 136 -7.58 3.49 4.86
CA THR A 136 -8.55 3.88 5.90
C THR A 136 -9.00 5.31 5.78
#